data_95b4ff15060ae1e84154a7f7a7e03444
#
_entry.id   95b4ff15060ae1e84154a7f7a7e03444
#
_cell.length_a   1.000
_cell.length_b   1.000
_cell.length_c   1.000
_cell.angle_alpha   90.00
_cell.angle_beta   90.00
_cell.angle_gamma   90.00
#
_symmetry.space_group_name_H-M   'P 1'
#
loop_
_entity.id
_entity.type
_entity.pdbx_description
1 polymer ?
#
loop_
_entity_poly.entity_id
_entity_poly.type
_entity_poly.pdbx_seq_one_letter_code
_entity_poly.pdbx_strand_id
1 'polypeptide(L)'
;MRDVIIIGSGPAGLTAAIYAGRANLRPLVISGLEQGGQVTLTNDLENFPGFPEGVSGFEIYQLFEKQATRFGAEMLYDVVQSVDLTGEVKIVKTATETFQARVVIIATGSTPKRLGLPGEDKYIGKGVSYCATCDGFFFTGKQVVVVGGGNSALDEGLFLTRFAEKVTIIHRRDRLRADAILQERALKHEKMAFIWDTVVEEIVGDTAVTHLRLKNVKSGESSVFPVDGVFVFIGHKPNTELFAGQVQLDETGYIETDRRTHTNVPGVLACGDVQDSIYRQAITAAASGCTAAIEAEKYIAENEGRAYPSR
;
A
#
# COMPACT_ATOMS: atom_id res chain seq x y z
N MET A 1 -28.39 10.65 6.69
CA MET A 1 -27.85 9.30 6.47
C MET A 1 -27.26 9.27 5.06
N ARG A 2 -26.03 8.78 4.87
CA ARG A 2 -25.34 8.63 3.58
C ARG A 2 -25.65 7.26 2.99
N ASP A 3 -25.62 7.13 1.67
CA ASP A 3 -25.68 5.82 1.04
C ASP A 3 -24.36 5.08 1.24
N VAL A 4 -23.23 5.76 0.96
CA VAL A 4 -21.89 5.18 1.04
C VAL A 4 -20.94 6.16 1.72
N ILE A 5 -20.15 5.65 2.67
CA ILE A 5 -18.96 6.33 3.20
C ILE A 5 -17.74 5.50 2.80
N ILE A 6 -16.72 6.17 2.26
CA ILE A 6 -15.44 5.57 1.86
C ILE A 6 -14.36 6.12 2.81
N ILE A 7 -13.63 5.25 3.48
CA ILE A 7 -12.55 5.63 4.40
C ILE A 7 -11.22 5.40 3.72
N GLY A 8 -10.57 6.48 3.31
CA GLY A 8 -9.31 6.50 2.57
C GLY A 8 -9.44 7.04 1.15
N SER A 9 -8.48 7.87 0.74
CA SER A 9 -8.44 8.56 -0.57
C SER A 9 -7.33 8.06 -1.50
N GLY A 10 -6.78 6.87 -1.24
CA GLY A 10 -5.87 6.22 -2.17
C GLY A 10 -6.56 5.76 -3.46
N PRO A 11 -5.84 5.13 -4.40
CA PRO A 11 -6.40 4.67 -5.68
C PRO A 11 -7.65 3.81 -5.53
N ALA A 12 -7.72 2.97 -4.49
CA ALA A 12 -8.89 2.15 -4.20
C ALA A 12 -10.11 3.00 -3.83
N GLY A 13 -9.95 3.90 -2.83
CA GLY A 13 -11.04 4.72 -2.33
C GLY A 13 -11.57 5.70 -3.36
N LEU A 14 -10.69 6.38 -4.11
CA LEU A 14 -11.11 7.31 -5.16
C LEU A 14 -11.76 6.58 -6.34
N THR A 15 -11.28 5.39 -6.72
CA THR A 15 -11.96 4.58 -7.74
C THR A 15 -13.33 4.13 -7.25
N ALA A 16 -13.46 3.70 -6.00
CA ALA A 16 -14.76 3.39 -5.41
C ALA A 16 -15.69 4.61 -5.44
N ALA A 17 -15.17 5.80 -5.14
CA ALA A 17 -15.94 7.05 -5.19
C ALA A 17 -16.43 7.39 -6.61
N ILE A 18 -15.59 7.18 -7.63
CA ILE A 18 -15.96 7.37 -9.04
C ILE A 18 -17.16 6.46 -9.40
N TYR A 19 -17.05 5.18 -9.10
CA TYR A 19 -18.10 4.21 -9.46
C TYR A 19 -19.38 4.40 -8.65
N ALA A 20 -19.28 4.65 -7.34
CA ALA A 20 -20.44 4.96 -6.50
C ALA A 20 -21.12 6.28 -6.92
N GLY A 21 -20.34 7.30 -7.28
CA GLY A 21 -20.86 8.56 -7.82
C GLY A 21 -21.61 8.37 -9.13
N ARG A 22 -21.07 7.54 -10.04
CA ARG A 22 -21.75 7.18 -11.31
C ARG A 22 -23.02 6.37 -11.09
N ALA A 23 -23.13 5.62 -10.00
CA ALA A 23 -24.34 4.95 -9.55
C ALA A 23 -25.32 5.87 -8.78
N ASN A 24 -25.01 7.18 -8.72
CA ASN A 24 -25.80 8.21 -8.02
C ASN A 24 -25.94 7.99 -6.50
N LEU A 25 -24.96 7.33 -5.88
CA LEU A 25 -24.95 7.05 -4.43
C LEU A 25 -24.36 8.19 -3.58
N ARG A 26 -23.89 9.27 -4.19
CA ARG A 26 -23.32 10.47 -3.52
C ARG A 26 -22.35 10.11 -2.39
N PRO A 27 -21.25 9.41 -2.70
CA PRO A 27 -20.33 8.92 -1.69
C PRO A 27 -19.64 10.07 -0.95
N LEU A 28 -19.46 9.90 0.37
CA LEU A 28 -18.57 10.72 1.18
C LEU A 28 -17.24 10.01 1.31
N VAL A 29 -16.15 10.63 0.85
CA VAL A 29 -14.78 10.13 1.01
C VAL A 29 -14.12 10.86 2.17
N ILE A 30 -13.69 10.12 3.20
CA ILE A 30 -12.92 10.66 4.32
C ILE A 30 -11.45 10.32 4.08
N SER A 31 -10.66 11.34 3.74
CA SER A 31 -9.30 11.14 3.19
C SER A 31 -8.23 10.86 4.24
N GLY A 32 -8.44 11.24 5.49
CA GLY A 32 -7.38 11.35 6.48
C GLY A 32 -6.53 12.62 6.27
N LEU A 33 -5.40 12.70 6.96
CA LEU A 33 -4.45 13.81 6.83
C LEU A 33 -3.52 13.61 5.62
N GLU A 34 -3.15 12.37 5.32
CA GLU A 34 -2.30 12.01 4.17
C GLU A 34 -3.18 11.68 2.97
N GLN A 35 -3.40 12.68 2.13
CA GLN A 35 -4.25 12.57 0.95
C GLN A 35 -3.59 11.70 -0.12
N GLY A 36 -4.38 10.87 -0.81
CA GLY A 36 -3.92 10.01 -1.91
C GLY A 36 -3.18 8.75 -1.48
N GLY A 37 -2.76 8.65 -0.20
CA GLY A 37 -2.10 7.48 0.36
C GLY A 37 -0.69 7.24 -0.23
N GLN A 38 -0.22 6.00 -0.19
CA GLN A 38 1.17 5.64 -0.53
C GLN A 38 1.59 6.01 -1.97
N VAL A 39 0.66 6.07 -2.91
CA VAL A 39 0.99 6.42 -4.30
C VAL A 39 1.58 7.83 -4.41
N THR A 40 1.18 8.76 -3.55
CA THR A 40 1.67 10.16 -3.60
C THR A 40 3.15 10.30 -3.19
N LEU A 41 3.75 9.27 -2.61
CA LEU A 41 5.18 9.22 -2.30
C LEU A 41 6.04 8.87 -3.53
N THR A 42 5.42 8.42 -4.62
CA THR A 42 6.09 8.06 -5.87
C THR A 42 6.24 9.29 -6.76
N ASN A 43 7.48 9.62 -7.13
CA ASN A 43 7.74 10.78 -7.98
C ASN A 43 7.36 10.50 -9.45
N ASP A 44 7.51 9.26 -9.91
CA ASP A 44 7.27 8.84 -11.28
C ASP A 44 6.63 7.45 -11.30
N LEU A 45 5.34 7.41 -11.62
CA LEU A 45 4.52 6.21 -11.72
C LEU A 45 4.40 5.81 -13.19
N GLU A 46 5.20 4.87 -13.65
CA GLU A 46 5.27 4.42 -15.04
C GLU A 46 4.38 3.20 -15.34
N ASN A 47 3.90 2.52 -14.30
CA ASN A 47 3.21 1.24 -14.41
C ASN A 47 1.67 1.33 -14.26
N PHE A 48 1.10 2.56 -14.30
CA PHE A 48 -0.34 2.74 -14.34
C PHE A 48 -0.80 2.98 -15.79
N PRO A 49 -1.66 2.11 -16.35
CA PRO A 49 -2.10 2.23 -17.75
C PRO A 49 -2.81 3.55 -18.03
N GLY A 50 -2.54 4.13 -19.21
CA GLY A 50 -3.12 5.41 -19.64
C GLY A 50 -2.15 6.59 -19.55
N PHE A 51 -0.96 6.39 -18.97
CA PHE A 51 0.10 7.39 -18.85
C PHE A 51 1.39 6.91 -19.51
N PRO A 52 1.51 6.98 -20.84
CA PRO A 52 2.66 6.40 -21.56
C PRO A 52 3.99 7.09 -21.25
N GLU A 53 3.95 8.33 -20.77
CA GLU A 53 5.14 9.11 -20.37
C GLU A 53 5.37 9.09 -18.85
N GLY A 54 4.62 8.24 -18.12
CA GLY A 54 4.58 8.26 -16.66
C GLY A 54 3.69 9.41 -16.12
N VAL A 55 3.50 9.41 -14.83
CA VAL A 55 2.75 10.44 -14.10
C VAL A 55 3.23 10.47 -12.65
N SER A 56 3.31 11.65 -12.03
CA SER A 56 3.62 11.67 -10.60
C SER A 56 2.48 11.09 -9.77
N GLY A 57 2.82 10.45 -8.66
CA GLY A 57 1.80 9.88 -7.76
C GLY A 57 0.86 10.94 -7.19
N PHE A 58 1.33 12.17 -7.00
CA PHE A 58 0.48 13.29 -6.59
C PHE A 58 -0.47 13.74 -7.72
N GLU A 59 0.00 13.77 -8.96
CA GLU A 59 -0.83 14.15 -10.11
C GLU A 59 -1.94 13.13 -10.37
N ILE A 60 -1.62 11.83 -10.33
CA ILE A 60 -2.66 10.79 -10.50
C ILE A 60 -3.71 10.84 -9.39
N TYR A 61 -3.31 11.14 -8.14
CA TYR A 61 -4.24 11.41 -7.05
C TYR A 61 -5.19 12.55 -7.39
N GLN A 62 -4.67 13.72 -7.84
CA GLN A 62 -5.47 14.86 -8.20
C GLN A 62 -6.44 14.56 -9.36
N LEU A 63 -6.01 13.79 -10.35
CA LEU A 63 -6.86 13.36 -11.47
C LEU A 63 -8.01 12.46 -10.99
N PHE A 64 -7.73 11.52 -10.09
CA PHE A 64 -8.76 10.63 -9.53
C PHE A 64 -9.75 11.41 -8.66
N GLU A 65 -9.27 12.30 -7.81
CA GLU A 65 -10.11 13.15 -6.97
C GLU A 65 -11.02 14.07 -7.83
N LYS A 66 -10.45 14.70 -8.85
CA LYS A 66 -11.20 15.53 -9.81
C LYS A 66 -12.26 14.71 -10.53
N GLN A 67 -11.96 13.46 -10.87
CA GLN A 67 -12.92 12.57 -11.52
C GLN A 67 -14.02 12.14 -10.54
N ALA A 68 -13.70 11.80 -9.29
CA ALA A 68 -14.66 11.43 -8.29
C ALA A 68 -15.63 12.59 -7.96
N THR A 69 -15.10 13.79 -7.73
CA THR A 69 -15.90 14.99 -7.44
C THR A 69 -16.78 15.41 -8.61
N ARG A 70 -16.31 15.22 -9.86
CA ARG A 70 -17.15 15.41 -11.06
C ARG A 70 -18.41 14.56 -11.05
N PHE A 71 -18.35 13.36 -10.45
CA PHE A 71 -19.51 12.46 -10.32
C PHE A 71 -20.25 12.61 -8.99
N GLY A 72 -20.00 13.71 -8.25
CA GLY A 72 -20.76 14.05 -7.05
C GLY A 72 -20.22 13.41 -5.75
N ALA A 73 -18.99 12.88 -5.76
CA ALA A 73 -18.33 12.51 -4.52
C ALA A 73 -18.00 13.76 -3.71
N GLU A 74 -18.29 13.70 -2.41
CA GLU A 74 -17.93 14.72 -1.43
C GLU A 74 -16.63 14.32 -0.75
N MET A 75 -15.65 15.23 -0.69
CA MET A 75 -14.36 15.01 -0.02
C MET A 75 -14.35 15.66 1.36
N LEU A 76 -14.02 14.87 2.38
CA LEU A 76 -13.82 15.36 3.75
C LEU A 76 -12.37 15.09 4.18
N TYR A 77 -11.64 16.16 4.45
CA TYR A 77 -10.25 16.12 4.91
C TYR A 77 -10.20 16.09 6.43
N ASP A 78 -10.60 14.96 7.01
CA ASP A 78 -10.64 14.74 8.44
C ASP A 78 -10.20 13.31 8.77
N VAL A 79 -9.91 13.03 10.03
CA VAL A 79 -9.45 11.73 10.53
C VAL A 79 -10.59 10.97 11.17
N VAL A 80 -10.84 9.75 10.73
CA VAL A 80 -11.75 8.84 11.41
C VAL A 80 -11.13 8.40 12.74
N GLN A 81 -11.85 8.69 13.83
CA GLN A 81 -11.43 8.34 15.19
C GLN A 81 -12.02 7.02 15.68
N SER A 82 -13.23 6.70 15.26
CA SER A 82 -13.91 5.46 15.62
C SER A 82 -15.00 5.11 14.63
N VAL A 83 -15.36 3.84 14.58
CA VAL A 83 -16.47 3.32 13.78
C VAL A 83 -17.32 2.38 14.64
N ASP A 84 -18.62 2.28 14.32
CA ASP A 84 -19.48 1.18 14.72
C ASP A 84 -20.09 0.58 13.46
N LEU A 85 -19.65 -0.63 13.12
CA LEU A 85 -20.01 -1.33 11.90
C LEU A 85 -21.00 -2.48 12.15
N THR A 86 -21.43 -2.69 13.39
CA THR A 86 -22.20 -3.89 13.79
C THR A 86 -23.68 -3.79 13.43
N GLY A 87 -24.28 -2.59 13.45
CA GLY A 87 -25.69 -2.36 13.15
C GLY A 87 -26.02 -2.32 11.65
N GLU A 88 -27.31 -2.26 11.30
CA GLU A 88 -27.77 -1.99 9.93
C GLU A 88 -27.30 -0.63 9.43
N VAL A 89 -27.36 0.39 10.31
CA VAL A 89 -26.80 1.72 10.07
C VAL A 89 -25.38 1.75 10.62
N LYS A 90 -24.42 2.00 9.72
CA LYS A 90 -23.00 2.13 10.08
C LYS A 90 -22.74 3.54 10.60
N ILE A 91 -21.95 3.66 11.65
CA ILE A 91 -21.56 4.93 12.24
C ILE A 91 -20.06 5.15 12.02
N VAL A 92 -19.71 6.32 11.49
CA VAL A 92 -18.32 6.74 11.32
C VAL A 92 -18.15 8.07 12.01
N LYS A 93 -17.25 8.14 13.00
CA LYS A 93 -16.95 9.34 13.76
C LYS A 93 -15.58 9.88 13.37
N THR A 94 -15.53 11.13 12.96
CA THR A 94 -14.30 11.89 12.74
C THR A 94 -13.97 12.77 13.95
N ALA A 95 -12.93 13.56 13.84
CA ALA A 95 -12.59 14.55 14.86
C ALA A 95 -13.67 15.62 15.03
N THR A 96 -14.38 15.96 13.95
CA THR A 96 -15.34 17.08 13.92
C THR A 96 -16.79 16.65 13.89
N GLU A 97 -17.12 15.51 13.26
CA GLU A 97 -18.50 15.11 12.99
C GLU A 97 -18.74 13.60 13.18
N THR A 98 -20.02 13.23 13.28
CA THR A 98 -20.47 11.83 13.28
C THR A 98 -21.41 11.61 12.10
N PHE A 99 -21.09 10.61 11.29
CA PHE A 99 -21.85 10.27 10.10
C PHE A 99 -22.54 8.91 10.26
N GLN A 100 -23.67 8.79 9.59
CA GLN A 100 -24.40 7.53 9.45
C GLN A 100 -24.43 7.12 7.98
N ALA A 101 -24.21 5.84 7.71
CA ALA A 101 -24.23 5.28 6.36
C ALA A 101 -24.93 3.91 6.29
N ARG A 102 -25.43 3.58 5.11
CA ARG A 102 -25.91 2.24 4.77
C ARG A 102 -24.74 1.29 4.50
N VAL A 103 -23.73 1.81 3.79
CA VAL A 103 -22.54 1.05 3.40
C VAL A 103 -21.28 1.82 3.80
N VAL A 104 -20.29 1.09 4.29
CA VAL A 104 -18.94 1.60 4.51
C VAL A 104 -17.96 0.80 3.64
N ILE A 105 -17.12 1.50 2.87
CA ILE A 105 -16.01 0.93 2.10
C ILE A 105 -14.71 1.32 2.83
N ILE A 106 -13.98 0.32 3.32
CA ILE A 106 -12.69 0.49 3.97
C ILE A 106 -11.60 0.44 2.89
N ALA A 107 -10.90 1.56 2.70
CA ALA A 107 -9.86 1.75 1.69
C ALA A 107 -8.60 2.40 2.27
N THR A 108 -8.30 2.10 3.55
CA THR A 108 -7.23 2.73 4.34
C THR A 108 -5.83 2.28 3.98
N GLY A 109 -5.71 1.28 3.10
CA GLY A 109 -4.42 0.81 2.59
C GLY A 109 -3.53 0.12 3.62
N SER A 110 -2.24 0.06 3.31
CA SER A 110 -1.20 -0.46 4.20
C SER A 110 0.02 0.46 4.19
N THR A 111 0.81 0.39 5.24
CA THR A 111 2.03 1.19 5.40
C THR A 111 3.25 0.27 5.42
N PRO A 112 4.29 0.50 4.60
CA PRO A 112 5.52 -0.25 4.68
C PRO A 112 6.17 -0.03 6.05
N LYS A 113 6.69 -1.10 6.63
CA LYS A 113 7.48 -1.00 7.86
C LYS A 113 8.79 -0.32 7.56
N ARG A 114 9.09 0.72 8.31
CA ARG A 114 10.32 1.49 8.19
C ARG A 114 11.43 0.92 9.08
N LEU A 115 12.65 1.18 8.72
CA LEU A 115 13.81 0.87 9.56
C LEU A 115 13.88 1.81 10.78
N GLY A 116 13.33 3.03 10.65
CA GLY A 116 13.36 4.06 11.68
C GLY A 116 14.76 4.65 11.89
N LEU A 117 15.55 4.76 10.83
CA LEU A 117 16.96 5.14 10.88
C LEU A 117 17.19 6.57 10.40
N PRO A 118 18.26 7.23 10.86
CA PRO A 118 18.71 8.49 10.29
C PRO A 118 18.90 8.38 8.77
N GLY A 119 18.38 9.37 8.04
CA GLY A 119 18.44 9.44 6.58
C GLY A 119 17.31 8.72 5.83
N GLU A 120 16.60 7.76 6.45
CA GLU A 120 15.55 7.01 5.76
C GLU A 120 14.51 7.95 5.13
N ASP A 121 13.87 8.80 5.92
CA ASP A 121 12.83 9.72 5.43
C ASP A 121 13.37 10.76 4.42
N LYS A 122 14.59 11.23 4.62
CA LYS A 122 15.23 12.22 3.75
C LYS A 122 15.41 11.72 2.32
N TYR A 123 15.66 10.42 2.17
CA TYR A 123 16.01 9.81 0.89
C TYR A 123 14.89 8.96 0.26
N ILE A 124 13.66 8.98 0.79
CA ILE A 124 12.50 8.38 0.11
C ILE A 124 12.34 9.04 -1.27
N GLY A 125 12.28 8.22 -2.33
CA GLY A 125 12.26 8.69 -3.72
C GLY A 125 13.59 9.29 -4.21
N LYS A 126 14.65 9.22 -3.39
CA LYS A 126 16.01 9.72 -3.71
C LYS A 126 17.06 8.65 -3.40
N GLY A 127 16.70 7.40 -3.59
CA GLY A 127 17.54 6.24 -3.33
C GLY A 127 17.00 5.29 -2.25
N VAL A 128 16.01 5.68 -1.45
CA VAL A 128 15.26 4.76 -0.58
C VAL A 128 13.91 4.43 -1.20
N SER A 129 13.60 3.15 -1.31
CA SER A 129 12.35 2.63 -1.88
C SER A 129 11.77 1.49 -1.03
N TYR A 130 10.45 1.30 -1.16
CA TYR A 130 9.70 0.20 -0.56
C TYR A 130 8.98 -0.67 -1.61
N CYS A 131 9.26 -0.44 -2.92
CA CYS A 131 8.63 -1.14 -4.04
C CYS A 131 9.64 -1.35 -5.17
N ALA A 132 10.09 -2.58 -5.40
CA ALA A 132 11.01 -2.86 -6.49
C ALA A 132 10.34 -2.79 -7.87
N THR A 133 9.06 -3.18 -7.96
CA THR A 133 8.30 -3.10 -9.22
C THR A 133 7.98 -1.67 -9.64
N CYS A 134 7.97 -0.73 -8.68
CA CYS A 134 7.78 0.69 -8.96
C CYS A 134 9.07 1.37 -9.40
N ASP A 135 10.15 1.15 -8.64
CA ASP A 135 11.38 1.97 -8.72
C ASP A 135 12.58 1.24 -9.31
N GLY A 136 12.50 -0.09 -9.53
CA GLY A 136 13.64 -0.91 -9.95
C GLY A 136 14.29 -0.45 -11.25
N PHE A 137 13.51 0.04 -12.19
CA PHE A 137 14.00 0.54 -13.48
C PHE A 137 14.99 1.71 -13.34
N PHE A 138 14.77 2.62 -12.37
CA PHE A 138 15.65 3.77 -12.13
C PHE A 138 17.05 3.40 -11.62
N PHE A 139 17.22 2.13 -11.24
CA PHE A 139 18.49 1.58 -10.76
C PHE A 139 19.19 0.70 -11.81
N THR A 140 18.88 0.89 -13.09
CA THR A 140 19.54 0.17 -14.19
C THR A 140 21.04 0.46 -14.19
N GLY A 141 21.85 -0.63 -14.14
CA GLY A 141 23.32 -0.57 -14.10
C GLY A 141 23.90 -0.07 -12.77
N LYS A 142 23.11 0.03 -11.71
CA LYS A 142 23.51 0.53 -10.39
C LYS A 142 23.66 -0.61 -9.37
N GLN A 143 24.31 -0.30 -8.25
CA GLN A 143 24.40 -1.21 -7.11
C GLN A 143 23.34 -0.88 -6.08
N VAL A 144 22.50 -1.85 -5.71
CA VAL A 144 21.42 -1.66 -4.76
C VAL A 144 21.51 -2.65 -3.60
N VAL A 145 21.00 -2.20 -2.47
CA VAL A 145 20.84 -3.02 -1.27
C VAL A 145 19.36 -3.32 -1.06
N VAL A 146 19.08 -4.54 -0.66
CA VAL A 146 17.77 -4.95 -0.13
C VAL A 146 17.92 -5.27 1.36
N VAL A 147 17.17 -4.59 2.20
CA VAL A 147 17.12 -4.86 3.64
C VAL A 147 15.94 -5.77 3.93
N GLY A 148 16.22 -7.00 4.35
CA GLY A 148 15.19 -8.00 4.64
C GLY A 148 15.72 -9.42 4.62
N GLY A 149 14.83 -10.42 4.63
CA GLY A 149 15.23 -11.84 4.60
C GLY A 149 14.04 -12.80 4.61
N GLY A 150 12.85 -12.29 4.31
CA GLY A 150 11.63 -13.06 4.03
C GLY A 150 11.36 -13.19 2.54
N ASN A 151 10.23 -13.81 2.18
CA ASN A 151 9.82 -14.02 0.78
C ASN A 151 9.86 -12.72 -0.02
N SER A 152 9.23 -11.67 0.44
CA SER A 152 9.21 -10.37 -0.27
C SER A 152 10.62 -9.83 -0.53
N ALA A 153 11.54 -9.94 0.42
CA ALA A 153 12.91 -9.44 0.21
C ALA A 153 13.68 -10.22 -0.87
N LEU A 154 13.45 -11.53 -0.99
CA LEU A 154 14.10 -12.34 -2.01
C LEU A 154 13.41 -12.23 -3.37
N ASP A 155 12.07 -12.23 -3.42
CA ASP A 155 11.31 -12.05 -4.66
C ASP A 155 11.62 -10.69 -5.31
N GLU A 156 11.52 -9.63 -4.54
CA GLU A 156 11.80 -8.27 -4.99
C GLU A 156 13.31 -8.07 -5.29
N GLY A 157 14.19 -8.71 -4.50
CA GLY A 157 15.62 -8.72 -4.78
C GLY A 157 15.97 -9.42 -6.10
N LEU A 158 15.35 -10.57 -6.38
CA LEU A 158 15.48 -11.26 -7.66
C LEU A 158 14.91 -10.44 -8.82
N PHE A 159 13.79 -9.74 -8.60
CA PHE A 159 13.23 -8.83 -9.58
C PHE A 159 14.21 -7.69 -9.93
N LEU A 160 14.83 -7.08 -8.93
CA LEU A 160 15.83 -6.01 -9.10
C LEU A 160 17.04 -6.43 -9.93
N THR A 161 17.42 -7.72 -9.93
CA THR A 161 18.54 -8.20 -10.75
C THR A 161 18.34 -8.01 -12.26
N ARG A 162 17.11 -7.78 -12.72
CA ARG A 162 16.79 -7.48 -14.12
C ARG A 162 17.35 -6.14 -14.55
N PHE A 163 17.51 -5.21 -13.63
CA PHE A 163 17.93 -3.83 -13.86
C PHE A 163 19.30 -3.56 -13.25
N ALA A 164 19.45 -3.82 -11.97
CA ALA A 164 20.66 -3.52 -11.23
C ALA A 164 21.86 -4.34 -11.72
N GLU A 165 23.05 -3.75 -11.60
CA GLU A 165 24.32 -4.45 -11.79
C GLU A 165 24.53 -5.46 -10.68
N LYS A 166 24.24 -5.07 -9.44
CA LYS A 166 24.39 -5.90 -8.25
C LYS A 166 23.30 -5.62 -7.22
N VAL A 167 22.75 -6.68 -6.63
CA VAL A 167 21.77 -6.62 -5.54
C VAL A 167 22.39 -7.28 -4.31
N THR A 168 22.52 -6.53 -3.23
CA THR A 168 23.09 -7.06 -1.98
C THR A 168 22.00 -7.15 -0.92
N ILE A 169 21.69 -8.36 -0.46
CA ILE A 169 20.76 -8.59 0.65
C ILE A 169 21.48 -8.35 1.97
N ILE A 170 21.01 -7.40 2.76
CA ILE A 170 21.47 -7.19 4.15
C ILE A 170 20.47 -7.83 5.09
N HIS A 171 20.93 -8.80 5.89
CA HIS A 171 20.09 -9.51 6.83
C HIS A 171 20.71 -9.59 8.22
N ARG A 172 19.87 -9.29 9.25
CA ARG A 172 20.29 -9.25 10.67
C ARG A 172 20.60 -10.60 11.30
N ARG A 173 20.40 -11.70 10.57
CA ARG A 173 20.65 -13.10 11.02
C ARG A 173 21.57 -13.79 10.01
N ASP A 174 22.06 -14.97 10.39
CA ASP A 174 22.88 -15.83 9.54
C ASP A 174 22.08 -16.77 8.61
N ARG A 175 20.75 -16.64 8.61
CA ARG A 175 19.84 -17.45 7.78
C ARG A 175 18.59 -16.65 7.39
N LEU A 176 18.10 -16.89 6.20
CA LEU A 176 16.87 -16.33 5.66
C LEU A 176 15.63 -17.00 6.29
N ARG A 177 14.49 -16.32 6.18
CA ARG A 177 13.17 -16.84 6.57
C ARG A 177 12.29 -17.15 5.37
N ALA A 178 12.75 -16.84 4.17
CA ALA A 178 12.05 -17.10 2.93
C ALA A 178 11.93 -18.61 2.67
N ASP A 179 11.05 -18.98 1.76
CA ASP A 179 10.87 -20.35 1.31
C ASP A 179 12.14 -20.91 0.66
N ALA A 180 12.38 -22.21 0.83
CA ALA A 180 13.61 -22.85 0.40
C ALA A 180 13.92 -22.64 -1.10
N ILE A 181 12.90 -22.66 -1.94
CA ILE A 181 13.05 -22.45 -3.38
C ILE A 181 13.52 -21.04 -3.73
N LEU A 182 13.05 -20.02 -3.01
CA LEU A 182 13.49 -18.63 -3.17
C LEU A 182 14.91 -18.44 -2.68
N GLN A 183 15.25 -19.06 -1.54
CA GLN A 183 16.61 -19.05 -1.03
C GLN A 183 17.57 -19.67 -2.02
N GLU A 184 17.25 -20.84 -2.59
CA GLU A 184 18.09 -21.50 -3.57
C GLU A 184 18.33 -20.65 -4.81
N ARG A 185 17.28 -20.02 -5.36
CA ARG A 185 17.38 -19.13 -6.51
C ARG A 185 18.26 -17.92 -6.22
N ALA A 186 18.02 -17.26 -5.08
CA ALA A 186 18.74 -16.05 -4.71
C ALA A 186 20.22 -16.32 -4.41
N LEU A 187 20.53 -17.42 -3.69
CA LEU A 187 21.90 -17.80 -3.34
C LEU A 187 22.73 -18.23 -4.56
N LYS A 188 22.11 -18.75 -5.62
CA LYS A 188 22.77 -19.15 -6.87
C LYS A 188 22.86 -18.03 -7.91
N HIS A 189 22.19 -16.91 -7.70
CA HIS A 189 22.11 -15.85 -8.70
C HIS A 189 23.40 -15.01 -8.71
N GLU A 190 24.05 -14.89 -9.87
CA GLU A 190 25.36 -14.23 -10.05
C GLU A 190 25.40 -12.76 -9.64
N LYS A 191 24.28 -12.02 -9.79
CA LYS A 191 24.18 -10.62 -9.41
C LYS A 191 23.79 -10.42 -7.94
N MET A 192 23.50 -11.49 -7.19
CA MET A 192 23.10 -11.37 -5.80
C MET A 192 24.27 -11.61 -4.84
N ALA A 193 24.34 -10.81 -3.81
CA ALA A 193 25.29 -10.96 -2.70
C ALA A 193 24.55 -10.88 -1.35
N PHE A 194 25.18 -11.37 -0.29
CA PHE A 194 24.56 -11.42 1.03
C PHE A 194 25.53 -10.88 2.08
N ILE A 195 25.04 -10.01 2.95
CA ILE A 195 25.73 -9.54 4.15
C ILE A 195 24.89 -10.00 5.33
N TRP A 196 25.44 -10.97 6.05
CA TRP A 196 24.79 -11.63 7.17
C TRP A 196 25.09 -10.94 8.51
N ASP A 197 24.26 -11.24 9.50
CA ASP A 197 24.43 -10.75 10.87
C ASP A 197 24.61 -9.22 10.96
N THR A 198 24.00 -8.49 10.02
CA THR A 198 24.27 -7.08 9.80
C THR A 198 22.97 -6.28 9.74
N VAL A 199 22.97 -5.12 10.35
CA VAL A 199 21.90 -4.12 10.28
C VAL A 199 22.42 -2.83 9.65
N VAL A 200 21.51 -2.07 9.06
CA VAL A 200 21.78 -0.69 8.66
C VAL A 200 21.60 0.19 9.89
N GLU A 201 22.54 1.07 10.19
CA GLU A 201 22.43 2.06 11.26
C GLU A 201 22.10 3.46 10.74
N GLU A 202 22.52 3.79 9.52
CA GLU A 202 22.27 5.09 8.90
C GLU A 202 22.31 4.98 7.38
N ILE A 203 21.45 5.77 6.72
CA ILE A 203 21.45 5.97 5.27
C ILE A 203 22.03 7.34 4.99
N VAL A 204 23.10 7.40 4.22
CA VAL A 204 23.88 8.61 4.01
C VAL A 204 23.93 8.98 2.54
N GLY A 205 23.93 10.26 2.27
CA GLY A 205 24.03 10.80 0.93
C GLY A 205 23.96 12.33 0.90
N ASP A 206 23.96 12.87 -0.29
CA ASP A 206 23.84 14.30 -0.56
C ASP A 206 22.42 14.63 -1.09
N THR A 207 22.26 14.67 -2.40
CA THR A 207 20.97 14.80 -3.10
C THR A 207 20.24 13.45 -3.19
N ALA A 208 21.00 12.35 -3.18
CA ALA A 208 20.52 10.98 -3.20
C ALA A 208 21.41 10.12 -2.29
N VAL A 209 21.01 8.86 -2.08
CA VAL A 209 21.82 7.88 -1.33
C VAL A 209 23.16 7.65 -2.00
N THR A 210 24.24 7.60 -1.20
CA THR A 210 25.60 7.28 -1.67
C THR A 210 26.23 6.11 -0.92
N HIS A 211 25.85 5.89 0.33
CA HIS A 211 26.37 4.79 1.14
C HIS A 211 25.51 4.52 2.37
N LEU A 212 25.72 3.37 2.98
CA LEU A 212 25.13 2.96 4.24
C LEU A 212 26.20 2.84 5.32
N ARG A 213 25.83 3.17 6.54
CA ARG A 213 26.58 2.71 7.74
C ARG A 213 25.95 1.41 8.20
N LEU A 214 26.77 0.40 8.28
CA LEU A 214 26.38 -0.95 8.66
C LEU A 214 27.00 -1.32 10.00
N LYS A 215 26.31 -2.18 10.74
CA LYS A 215 26.84 -2.79 11.97
C LYS A 215 26.62 -4.29 11.97
N ASN A 216 27.67 -5.04 12.15
CA ASN A 216 27.57 -6.46 12.40
C ASN A 216 27.08 -6.70 13.84
N VAL A 217 25.94 -7.40 13.98
CA VAL A 217 25.29 -7.60 15.30
C VAL A 217 26.00 -8.62 16.18
N LYS A 218 26.88 -9.46 15.60
CA LYS A 218 27.67 -10.45 16.37
C LYS A 218 29.02 -9.89 16.83
N SER A 219 29.77 -9.25 15.91
CA SER A 219 31.08 -8.69 16.24
C SER A 219 31.03 -7.28 16.82
N GLY A 220 29.94 -6.54 16.58
CA GLY A 220 29.80 -5.13 16.92
C GLY A 220 30.56 -4.19 15.98
N GLU A 221 31.22 -4.70 14.94
CA GLU A 221 32.02 -3.94 13.99
C GLU A 221 31.11 -3.09 13.09
N SER A 222 31.47 -1.83 12.92
CA SER A 222 30.81 -0.90 12.00
C SER A 222 31.61 -0.77 10.72
N SER A 223 30.91 -0.65 9.58
CA SER A 223 31.51 -0.48 8.26
C SER A 223 30.70 0.49 7.39
N VAL A 224 31.33 1.01 6.34
CA VAL A 224 30.69 1.85 5.33
C VAL A 224 30.52 1.03 4.04
N PHE A 225 29.32 1.02 3.48
CA PHE A 225 29.00 0.27 2.28
C PHE A 225 28.46 1.22 1.18
N PRO A 226 29.24 1.45 0.10
CA PRO A 226 28.79 2.28 -1.02
C PRO A 226 27.60 1.64 -1.73
N VAL A 227 26.58 2.45 -2.09
CA VAL A 227 25.36 1.97 -2.75
C VAL A 227 24.63 3.15 -3.39
N ASP A 228 23.92 2.88 -4.50
CA ASP A 228 23.11 3.86 -5.20
C ASP A 228 21.66 3.87 -4.71
N GLY A 229 21.19 2.77 -4.10
CA GLY A 229 19.81 2.67 -3.61
C GLY A 229 19.60 1.58 -2.58
N VAL A 230 18.58 1.78 -1.76
CA VAL A 230 18.18 0.91 -0.65
C VAL A 230 16.71 0.57 -0.77
N PHE A 231 16.41 -0.70 -0.88
CA PHE A 231 15.05 -1.23 -0.90
C PHE A 231 14.74 -1.90 0.43
N VAL A 232 13.67 -1.44 1.11
CA VAL A 232 13.34 -1.89 2.46
C VAL A 232 12.17 -2.86 2.42
N PHE A 233 12.44 -4.17 2.57
CA PHE A 233 11.43 -5.24 2.54
C PHE A 233 11.38 -6.01 3.85
N ILE A 234 10.99 -5.31 4.92
CA ILE A 234 10.82 -5.87 6.27
C ILE A 234 9.35 -6.11 6.65
N GLY A 235 8.45 -5.97 5.67
CA GLY A 235 7.01 -6.21 5.76
C GLY A 235 6.19 -4.93 5.66
N HIS A 236 4.87 -5.10 5.62
CA HIS A 236 3.87 -4.04 5.65
C HIS A 236 3.00 -4.20 6.88
N LYS A 237 2.28 -3.14 7.22
CA LYS A 237 1.25 -3.12 8.26
C LYS A 237 -0.02 -2.59 7.63
N PRO A 238 -1.09 -3.40 7.52
CA PRO A 238 -2.37 -2.89 7.07
C PRO A 238 -2.93 -1.89 8.09
N ASN A 239 -3.62 -0.85 7.60
CA ASN A 239 -4.16 0.20 8.45
C ASN A 239 -5.56 -0.21 8.93
N THR A 240 -5.62 -1.16 9.85
CA THR A 240 -6.83 -1.86 10.32
C THR A 240 -7.19 -1.60 11.78
N GLU A 241 -6.41 -0.81 12.50
CA GLU A 241 -6.57 -0.61 13.95
C GLU A 241 -7.98 -0.11 14.33
N LEU A 242 -8.58 0.75 13.51
CA LEU A 242 -9.94 1.28 13.72
C LEU A 242 -11.04 0.22 13.61
N PHE A 243 -10.76 -0.89 12.92
CA PHE A 243 -11.73 -1.92 12.57
C PHE A 243 -11.56 -3.20 13.40
N ALA A 244 -10.52 -3.25 14.23
CA ALA A 244 -10.21 -4.41 15.07
C ALA A 244 -11.40 -4.78 15.96
N GLY A 245 -11.76 -6.07 15.96
CA GLY A 245 -12.92 -6.59 16.70
C GLY A 245 -14.29 -6.32 16.06
N GLN A 246 -14.35 -5.60 14.93
CA GLN A 246 -15.58 -5.34 14.19
C GLN A 246 -15.62 -6.07 12.83
N VAL A 247 -14.49 -6.19 12.17
CA VAL A 247 -14.32 -7.01 10.96
C VAL A 247 -13.32 -8.12 11.22
N GLN A 248 -13.41 -9.20 10.45
CA GLN A 248 -12.47 -10.31 10.54
C GLN A 248 -11.14 -9.94 9.91
N LEU A 249 -10.05 -10.20 10.63
CA LEU A 249 -8.67 -9.97 10.17
C LEU A 249 -7.95 -11.31 10.09
N ASP A 250 -7.05 -11.44 9.12
CA ASP A 250 -6.14 -12.58 9.03
C ASP A 250 -5.03 -12.51 10.11
N GLU A 251 -4.19 -13.53 10.18
CA GLU A 251 -3.09 -13.63 11.16
C GLU A 251 -2.05 -12.49 11.03
N THR A 252 -2.02 -11.80 9.88
CA THR A 252 -1.09 -10.70 9.59
C THR A 252 -1.73 -9.33 9.73
N GLY A 253 -3.05 -9.29 10.05
CA GLY A 253 -3.82 -8.10 10.34
C GLY A 253 -4.54 -7.49 9.15
N TYR A 254 -4.53 -8.12 7.97
CA TYR A 254 -5.31 -7.69 6.80
C TYR A 254 -6.78 -8.05 6.96
N ILE A 255 -7.68 -7.24 6.39
CA ILE A 255 -9.11 -7.54 6.39
C ILE A 255 -9.37 -8.73 5.47
N GLU A 256 -10.00 -9.78 6.00
CA GLU A 256 -10.45 -10.90 5.19
C GLU A 256 -11.67 -10.51 4.35
N THR A 257 -11.57 -10.76 3.05
CA THR A 257 -12.66 -10.50 2.09
C THR A 257 -12.86 -11.69 1.16
N ASP A 258 -14.07 -11.78 0.63
CA ASP A 258 -14.32 -12.64 -0.52
C ASP A 258 -13.81 -11.99 -1.84
N ARG A 259 -13.99 -12.69 -2.97
CA ARG A 259 -13.61 -12.18 -4.30
C ARG A 259 -14.38 -10.91 -4.73
N ARG A 260 -15.45 -10.57 -4.02
CA ARG A 260 -16.31 -9.42 -4.27
C ARG A 260 -16.06 -8.29 -3.27
N THR A 261 -14.99 -8.39 -2.49
CA THR A 261 -14.60 -7.40 -1.49
C THR A 261 -15.52 -7.31 -0.26
N HIS A 262 -16.47 -8.26 -0.08
CA HIS A 262 -17.29 -8.32 1.12
C HIS A 262 -16.45 -8.75 2.31
N THR A 263 -16.65 -8.07 3.43
CA THR A 263 -16.16 -8.51 4.74
C THR A 263 -17.18 -9.49 5.37
N ASN A 264 -16.88 -9.97 6.57
CA ASN A 264 -17.84 -10.74 7.38
C ASN A 264 -19.03 -9.91 7.89
N VAL A 265 -19.04 -8.59 7.70
CA VAL A 265 -20.10 -7.68 8.19
C VAL A 265 -20.94 -7.18 7.00
N PRO A 266 -22.26 -7.46 6.97
CA PRO A 266 -23.14 -6.98 5.90
C PRO A 266 -23.08 -5.45 5.77
N GLY A 267 -22.97 -4.95 4.53
CA GLY A 267 -22.85 -3.52 4.24
C GLY A 267 -21.47 -2.93 4.53
N VAL A 268 -20.46 -3.77 4.82
CA VAL A 268 -19.06 -3.35 4.99
C VAL A 268 -18.20 -4.08 3.96
N LEU A 269 -17.50 -3.30 3.15
CA LEU A 269 -16.60 -3.79 2.11
C LEU A 269 -15.17 -3.28 2.38
N ALA A 270 -14.16 -4.00 1.90
CA ALA A 270 -12.77 -3.56 2.00
C ALA A 270 -12.05 -3.72 0.67
N CYS A 271 -11.25 -2.72 0.28
CA CYS A 271 -10.55 -2.70 -1.01
C CYS A 271 -9.17 -2.03 -0.92
N GLY A 272 -8.30 -2.35 -1.87
CA GLY A 272 -6.91 -1.90 -1.88
C GLY A 272 -6.05 -2.69 -0.90
N ASP A 273 -4.93 -2.10 -0.54
CA ASP A 273 -3.89 -2.77 0.24
C ASP A 273 -4.28 -3.10 1.69
N VAL A 274 -5.43 -2.65 2.16
CA VAL A 274 -5.95 -3.03 3.49
C VAL A 274 -6.42 -4.49 3.54
N GLN A 275 -6.71 -5.09 2.38
CA GLN A 275 -7.10 -6.48 2.18
C GLN A 275 -6.15 -7.25 1.22
N ASP A 276 -5.35 -6.54 0.39
CA ASP A 276 -4.39 -7.16 -0.51
C ASP A 276 -2.99 -7.21 0.11
N SER A 277 -2.64 -8.36 0.67
CA SER A 277 -1.31 -8.63 1.23
C SER A 277 -0.26 -9.02 0.17
N ILE A 278 -0.66 -9.20 -1.09
CA ILE A 278 0.17 -9.81 -2.15
C ILE A 278 0.69 -8.77 -3.13
N TYR A 279 -0.21 -8.10 -3.87
CA TYR A 279 0.17 -7.27 -5.01
C TYR A 279 0.55 -5.84 -4.63
N ARG A 280 -0.26 -5.15 -3.85
CA ARG A 280 -0.02 -3.77 -3.39
C ARG A 280 0.38 -2.83 -4.52
N GLN A 281 -0.41 -2.85 -5.59
CA GLN A 281 -0.23 -1.99 -6.76
C GLN A 281 -1.39 -1.00 -6.89
N ALA A 282 -1.10 0.21 -7.40
CA ALA A 282 -2.14 1.23 -7.62
C ALA A 282 -3.27 0.73 -8.51
N ILE A 283 -2.94 -0.07 -9.55
CA ILE A 283 -3.93 -0.63 -10.47
C ILE A 283 -4.79 -1.72 -9.83
N THR A 284 -4.23 -2.62 -9.01
CA THR A 284 -5.02 -3.65 -8.31
C THR A 284 -5.88 -3.01 -7.21
N ALA A 285 -5.38 -1.98 -6.55
CA ALA A 285 -6.13 -1.19 -5.60
C ALA A 285 -7.33 -0.49 -6.27
N ALA A 286 -7.12 0.17 -7.41
CA ALA A 286 -8.19 0.78 -8.19
C ALA A 286 -9.22 -0.27 -8.66
N ALA A 287 -8.79 -1.43 -9.14
CA ALA A 287 -9.68 -2.51 -9.57
C ALA A 287 -10.56 -3.02 -8.44
N SER A 288 -10.00 -3.24 -7.24
CA SER A 288 -10.78 -3.66 -6.07
C SER A 288 -11.74 -2.56 -5.59
N GLY A 289 -11.36 -1.28 -5.70
CA GLY A 289 -12.25 -0.15 -5.42
C GLY A 289 -13.47 -0.10 -6.34
N CYS A 290 -13.28 -0.39 -7.63
CA CYS A 290 -14.38 -0.55 -8.59
C CYS A 290 -15.32 -1.69 -8.15
N THR A 291 -14.76 -2.84 -7.78
CA THR A 291 -15.55 -3.99 -7.30
C THR A 291 -16.37 -3.63 -6.07
N ALA A 292 -15.75 -3.01 -5.06
CA ALA A 292 -16.41 -2.61 -3.83
C ALA A 292 -17.59 -1.66 -4.08
N ALA A 293 -17.43 -0.68 -4.97
CA ALA A 293 -18.52 0.26 -5.28
C ALA A 293 -19.70 -0.42 -5.98
N ILE A 294 -19.44 -1.36 -6.89
CA ILE A 294 -20.48 -2.13 -7.57
C ILE A 294 -21.25 -3.01 -6.57
N GLU A 295 -20.54 -3.67 -5.66
CA GLU A 295 -21.19 -4.49 -4.63
C GLU A 295 -21.94 -3.63 -3.60
N ALA A 296 -21.45 -2.41 -3.28
CA ALA A 296 -22.19 -1.46 -2.46
C ALA A 296 -23.52 -1.06 -3.09
N GLU A 297 -23.55 -0.77 -4.41
CA GLU A 297 -24.77 -0.47 -5.16
C GLU A 297 -25.76 -1.63 -5.10
N LYS A 298 -25.29 -2.87 -5.31
CA LYS A 298 -26.13 -4.07 -5.22
C LYS A 298 -26.73 -4.24 -3.84
N TYR A 299 -25.91 -4.15 -2.80
CA TYR A 299 -26.37 -4.27 -1.40
C TYR A 299 -27.48 -3.27 -1.08
N ILE A 300 -27.33 -2.01 -1.52
CA ILE A 300 -28.34 -0.98 -1.31
C ILE A 300 -29.61 -1.30 -2.10
N ALA A 301 -29.48 -1.71 -3.38
CA ALA A 301 -30.63 -2.05 -4.21
C ALA A 301 -31.42 -3.23 -3.66
N GLU A 302 -30.75 -4.29 -3.20
CA GLU A 302 -31.37 -5.46 -2.58
C GLU A 302 -32.15 -5.09 -1.30
N ASN A 303 -31.56 -4.27 -0.45
CA ASN A 303 -32.21 -3.80 0.78
C ASN A 303 -33.42 -2.87 0.52
N GLU A 304 -33.48 -2.24 -0.65
CA GLU A 304 -34.63 -1.45 -1.11
C GLU A 304 -35.66 -2.27 -1.88
N GLY A 305 -35.44 -3.57 -2.05
CA GLY A 305 -36.29 -4.44 -2.89
C GLY A 305 -36.23 -4.09 -4.38
N ARG A 306 -35.22 -3.38 -4.83
CA ARG A 306 -35.01 -3.05 -6.24
C ARG A 306 -34.29 -4.18 -6.96
N ALA A 307 -34.74 -4.55 -8.14
CA ALA A 307 -34.04 -5.52 -8.99
C ALA A 307 -32.67 -4.93 -9.41
N TYR A 308 -31.60 -5.64 -9.12
CA TYR A 308 -30.28 -5.35 -9.70
C TYR A 308 -30.08 -6.21 -10.95
N PRO A 309 -29.64 -5.64 -12.08
CA PRO A 309 -29.42 -6.43 -13.29
C PRO A 309 -28.42 -7.56 -13.01
N SER A 310 -28.85 -8.81 -13.18
CA SER A 310 -27.93 -9.96 -13.15
C SER A 310 -26.94 -9.83 -14.31
N ARG A 311 -25.67 -9.69 -14.01
CA ARG A 311 -24.59 -9.72 -14.99
C ARG A 311 -24.05 -11.13 -15.14
#